data_c4aad678f022e01707efb7968e8d696b
#
_entry.id   c4aad678f022e01707efb7968e8d696b
#
_cell.length_a   1.000
_cell.length_b   1.000
_cell.length_c   1.000
_cell.angle_alpha   90.00
_cell.angle_beta   90.00
_cell.angle_gamma   90.00
#
_symmetry.space_group_name_H-M   'P 1'
#
loop_
_entity.id
_entity.type
_entity.pdbx_description
1 polymer ?
#
loop_
_entity_poly.entity_id
_entity_poly.type
_entity_poly.pdbx_seq_one_letter_code
_entity_poly.pdbx_strand_id
1 'polypeptide(L)'
;MLKVQTGQIVEFYSNSCCVVSESKEFKCKILGRINLVVGDLVEIEPIHDGGNYQGLVTKRLNRLTVLYKSKEKTKKPIAANISNIGILVTKSPKTNLDFVDKWIAISLNASIEPFIVFNKIDILNNDAFKENKKVYEDIGIKTFEISAKLLTNINDLKEYLLKKTTMFVGTSGSGKSTLTSAITGKKILSRALSKNQGVHTTSVSTLYNANDMQLIDSPGVRDIGIDHLSSNEIILGFSEIMNFSTRCAYPKCSHENDEGCAVINAVQNGGIKESRYNNFIFLSQGK
;
A
#
# COMPACT_ATOMS: atom_id res chain seq x y z
N MET A 1 26.65 8.15 30.13
CA MET A 1 25.27 8.04 29.63
C MET A 1 25.35 7.56 28.18
N LEU A 2 24.70 6.45 27.87
CA LEU A 2 24.57 5.99 26.46
C LEU A 2 23.71 7.01 25.72
N LYS A 3 24.18 7.44 24.52
CA LYS A 3 23.51 8.49 23.74
C LYS A 3 22.23 7.92 23.14
N VAL A 4 21.10 8.58 23.35
CA VAL A 4 19.84 8.27 22.65
C VAL A 4 20.06 8.36 21.14
N GLN A 5 19.63 7.34 20.42
CA GLN A 5 19.76 7.24 18.97
C GLN A 5 18.37 7.24 18.31
N THR A 6 18.27 7.78 17.12
CA THR A 6 17.07 7.65 16.28
C THR A 6 17.23 6.49 15.31
N GLY A 7 16.22 5.64 15.21
CA GLY A 7 16.21 4.53 14.26
C GLY A 7 14.83 4.28 13.68
N GLN A 8 14.77 3.38 12.69
CA GLN A 8 13.52 2.99 12.03
C GLN A 8 13.19 1.53 12.35
N ILE A 9 11.94 1.25 12.69
CA ILE A 9 11.45 -0.11 12.92
C ILE A 9 11.39 -0.86 11.59
N VAL A 10 12.20 -1.90 11.46
CA VAL A 10 12.24 -2.77 10.27
C VAL A 10 11.44 -4.07 10.47
N GLU A 11 11.28 -4.54 11.70
CA GLU A 11 10.41 -5.67 12.05
C GLU A 11 9.69 -5.37 13.35
N PHE A 12 8.41 -5.72 13.41
CA PHE A 12 7.58 -5.50 14.58
C PHE A 12 6.94 -6.80 15.07
N TYR A 13 7.18 -7.12 16.31
CA TYR A 13 6.58 -8.22 17.08
C TYR A 13 5.69 -7.65 18.17
N SER A 14 4.82 -8.47 18.79
CA SER A 14 3.87 -7.96 19.78
C SER A 14 4.54 -7.20 20.96
N ASN A 15 5.73 -7.60 21.40
CA ASN A 15 6.40 -7.06 22.57
C ASN A 15 7.85 -6.59 22.33
N SER A 16 8.32 -6.69 21.08
CA SER A 16 9.67 -6.31 20.68
C SER A 16 9.70 -5.89 19.22
N CYS A 17 10.80 -5.29 18.81
CA CYS A 17 11.01 -4.91 17.41
C CYS A 17 12.50 -4.95 17.06
N CYS A 18 12.79 -5.04 15.75
CA CYS A 18 14.11 -4.75 15.23
C CYS A 18 14.12 -3.31 14.71
N VAL A 19 15.12 -2.55 15.13
CA VAL A 19 15.32 -1.14 14.74
C VAL A 19 16.65 -0.99 14.04
N VAL A 20 16.68 -0.33 12.89
CA VAL A 20 17.91 0.04 12.21
C VAL A 20 18.24 1.50 12.55
N SER A 21 19.45 1.72 13.07
CA SER A 21 20.02 3.03 13.36
C SER A 21 21.47 3.05 12.90
N GLU A 22 21.89 4.07 12.15
CA GLU A 22 23.26 4.23 11.60
C GLU A 22 23.81 2.94 10.93
N SER A 23 22.96 2.26 10.13
CA SER A 23 23.26 0.99 9.43
C SER A 23 23.49 -0.22 10.37
N LYS A 24 23.23 -0.09 11.65
CA LYS A 24 23.25 -1.21 12.61
C LYS A 24 21.83 -1.61 12.99
N GLU A 25 21.62 -2.91 13.16
CA GLU A 25 20.35 -3.47 13.59
C GLU A 25 20.40 -3.73 15.11
N PHE A 26 19.35 -3.31 15.79
CA PHE A 26 19.16 -3.47 17.23
C PHE A 26 17.89 -4.25 17.51
N LYS A 27 17.98 -5.35 18.20
CA LYS A 27 16.81 -6.01 18.78
C LYS A 27 16.39 -5.26 20.03
N CYS A 28 15.21 -4.66 20.00
CA CYS A 28 14.76 -3.73 21.05
C CYS A 28 13.54 -4.27 21.82
N LYS A 29 13.54 -4.03 23.13
CA LYS A 29 12.34 -4.03 23.96
C LYS A 29 11.57 -2.73 23.81
N ILE A 30 10.27 -2.76 24.12
CA ILE A 30 9.41 -1.57 24.07
C ILE A 30 9.12 -1.15 25.51
N LEU A 31 9.41 0.11 25.85
CA LEU A 31 9.12 0.68 27.16
C LEU A 31 7.64 1.13 27.19
N GLY A 32 6.88 0.55 28.12
CA GLY A 32 5.48 0.92 28.32
C GLY A 32 4.54 0.48 27.18
N ARG A 33 3.46 1.25 26.97
CA ARG A 33 2.44 0.98 25.94
C ARG A 33 2.56 1.98 24.79
N ILE A 34 3.52 1.77 23.91
CA ILE A 34 3.69 2.58 22.70
C ILE A 34 3.06 1.84 21.52
N ASN A 35 2.16 2.50 20.80
CA ASN A 35 1.57 1.93 19.58
C ASN A 35 2.56 2.06 18.43
N LEU A 36 3.24 0.97 18.10
CA LEU A 36 4.30 0.88 17.10
C LEU A 36 3.88 -0.03 15.93
N VAL A 37 4.43 0.29 14.77
CA VAL A 37 4.31 -0.52 13.55
C VAL A 37 5.62 -0.45 12.75
N VAL A 38 5.75 -1.31 11.74
CA VAL A 38 6.86 -1.25 10.78
C VAL A 38 6.89 0.10 10.07
N GLY A 39 8.10 0.65 9.89
CA GLY A 39 8.30 1.97 9.30
C GLY A 39 8.29 3.14 10.31
N ASP A 40 7.88 2.92 11.57
CA ASP A 40 7.97 3.97 12.60
C ASP A 40 9.41 4.40 12.85
N LEU A 41 9.58 5.70 13.00
CA LEU A 41 10.81 6.29 13.54
C LEU A 41 10.72 6.36 15.07
N VAL A 42 11.77 5.93 15.76
CA VAL A 42 11.80 5.79 17.23
C VAL A 42 13.10 6.30 17.82
N GLU A 43 13.04 6.73 19.08
CA GLU A 43 14.21 6.93 19.92
C GLU A 43 14.53 5.60 20.63
N ILE A 44 15.79 5.18 20.58
CA ILE A 44 16.29 3.99 21.27
C ILE A 44 17.42 4.36 22.23
N GLU A 45 17.41 3.73 23.38
CA GLU A 45 18.52 3.73 24.33
C GLU A 45 19.23 2.38 24.21
N PRO A 46 20.51 2.35 23.78
CA PRO A 46 21.29 1.12 23.79
C PRO A 46 21.41 0.55 25.22
N ILE A 47 21.29 -0.76 25.38
CA ILE A 47 21.44 -1.44 26.66
C ILE A 47 22.54 -2.51 26.58
N HIS A 48 23.29 -2.67 27.67
CA HIS A 48 24.35 -3.66 27.82
C HIS A 48 24.05 -4.55 29.06
N ASP A 49 22.95 -5.31 28.95
CA ASP A 49 22.51 -6.18 30.04
C ASP A 49 22.96 -7.64 29.93
N GLY A 50 23.71 -7.96 28.85
CA GLY A 50 24.10 -9.34 28.50
C GLY A 50 22.95 -10.24 28.03
N GLY A 51 21.76 -9.67 27.89
CA GLY A 51 20.56 -10.38 27.46
C GLY A 51 20.34 -10.40 25.96
N ASN A 52 19.14 -10.84 25.55
CA ASN A 52 18.74 -10.97 24.14
C ASN A 52 18.42 -9.63 23.46
N TYR A 53 18.39 -8.51 24.19
CA TYR A 53 18.04 -7.19 23.68
C TYR A 53 19.25 -6.26 23.72
N GLN A 54 19.37 -5.42 22.70
CA GLN A 54 20.48 -4.48 22.52
C GLN A 54 20.03 -3.03 22.67
N GLY A 55 18.72 -2.79 22.77
CA GLY A 55 18.14 -1.46 22.91
C GLY A 55 16.76 -1.47 23.54
N LEU A 56 16.37 -0.30 24.01
CA LEU A 56 15.06 0.00 24.55
C LEU A 56 14.41 1.11 23.73
N VAL A 57 13.25 0.85 23.15
CA VAL A 57 12.45 1.90 22.50
C VAL A 57 11.76 2.70 23.58
N THR A 58 12.12 3.98 23.69
CA THR A 58 11.61 4.90 24.71
C THR A 58 10.53 5.82 24.18
N LYS A 59 10.57 6.15 22.86
CA LYS A 59 9.62 7.08 22.25
C LYS A 59 9.43 6.80 20.78
N ARG A 60 8.19 6.99 20.30
CA ARG A 60 7.88 7.06 18.86
C ARG A 60 7.90 8.51 18.40
N LEU A 61 8.52 8.76 17.25
CA LEU A 61 8.50 10.05 16.58
C LEU A 61 7.21 10.25 15.76
N ASN A 62 6.98 11.47 15.29
CA ASN A 62 5.81 11.78 14.47
C ASN A 62 5.85 11.01 13.14
N ARG A 63 4.70 10.46 12.77
CA ARG A 63 4.49 9.79 11.50
C ARG A 63 4.14 10.81 10.43
N LEU A 64 4.75 10.68 9.24
CA LEU A 64 4.36 11.46 8.07
C LEU A 64 3.10 10.88 7.42
N THR A 65 3.06 9.55 7.29
CA THR A 65 1.93 8.81 6.73
C THR A 65 1.64 7.58 7.58
N VAL A 66 0.37 7.13 7.59
CA VAL A 66 -0.04 5.92 8.31
C VAL A 66 -1.09 5.17 7.51
N LEU A 67 -0.82 3.89 7.28
CA LEU A 67 -1.82 3.00 6.71
C LEU A 67 -2.58 2.28 7.83
N TYR A 68 -3.90 2.36 7.80
CA TYR A 68 -4.77 1.75 8.79
C TYR A 68 -5.52 0.55 8.22
N LYS A 69 -5.70 -0.48 9.05
CA LYS A 69 -6.70 -1.51 8.83
C LYS A 69 -7.92 -1.17 9.69
N SER A 70 -9.09 -1.13 9.06
CA SER A 70 -10.36 -1.00 9.78
C SER A 70 -10.95 -2.38 10.09
N LYS A 71 -11.52 -2.53 11.26
CA LYS A 71 -12.40 -3.62 11.63
C LYS A 71 -13.42 -3.08 12.63
N GLU A 72 -14.73 -3.19 12.29
CA GLU A 72 -15.84 -2.85 13.20
C GLU A 72 -15.68 -1.48 13.88
N LYS A 73 -15.43 -0.41 13.11
CA LYS A 73 -15.21 0.98 13.58
C LYS A 73 -13.87 1.24 14.31
N THR A 74 -13.02 0.22 14.50
CA THR A 74 -11.68 0.44 15.07
C THR A 74 -10.64 0.57 13.98
N LYS A 75 -9.80 1.62 14.05
CA LYS A 75 -8.67 1.82 13.14
C LYS A 75 -7.39 1.34 13.82
N LYS A 76 -6.74 0.32 13.27
CA LYS A 76 -5.46 -0.18 13.75
C LYS A 76 -4.37 0.17 12.73
N PRO A 77 -3.29 0.89 13.10
CA PRO A 77 -2.19 1.13 12.20
C PRO A 77 -1.46 -0.18 11.86
N ILE A 78 -1.01 -0.32 10.63
CA ILE A 78 -0.31 -1.53 10.14
C ILE A 78 1.08 -1.23 9.60
N ALA A 79 1.30 -0.01 9.08
CA ALA A 79 2.60 0.48 8.66
C ALA A 79 2.60 2.02 8.67
N ALA A 80 3.78 2.63 8.80
CA ALA A 80 3.95 4.07 8.85
C ALA A 80 5.08 4.56 7.93
N ASN A 81 5.09 5.86 7.65
CA ASN A 81 6.11 6.54 6.86
C ASN A 81 6.29 5.93 5.45
N ILE A 82 5.17 5.52 4.84
CA ILE A 82 5.10 5.01 3.49
C ILE A 82 5.04 6.18 2.52
N SER A 83 5.91 6.21 1.51
CA SER A 83 5.90 7.24 0.46
C SER A 83 4.89 6.91 -0.63
N ASN A 84 4.85 5.65 -1.05
CA ASN A 84 3.98 5.21 -2.15
C ASN A 84 3.48 3.78 -2.01
N ILE A 85 2.35 3.49 -2.67
CA ILE A 85 1.76 2.16 -2.75
C ILE A 85 1.73 1.71 -4.21
N GLY A 86 2.40 0.59 -4.49
CA GLY A 86 2.38 -0.06 -5.80
C GLY A 86 1.27 -1.12 -5.88
N ILE A 87 0.27 -0.88 -6.73
CA ILE A 87 -0.90 -1.74 -6.90
C ILE A 87 -0.61 -2.70 -8.05
N LEU A 88 -0.42 -4.00 -7.74
CA LEU A 88 -0.15 -5.01 -8.75
C LEU A 88 -1.44 -5.47 -9.44
N VAL A 89 -1.45 -5.33 -10.76
CA VAL A 89 -2.54 -5.76 -11.64
C VAL A 89 -2.04 -6.88 -12.54
N THR A 90 -2.84 -7.95 -12.64
CA THR A 90 -2.55 -9.10 -13.51
C THR A 90 -3.82 -9.59 -14.22
N LYS A 91 -3.64 -10.27 -15.36
CA LYS A 91 -4.72 -10.97 -16.07
C LYS A 91 -4.90 -12.40 -15.56
N SER A 92 -3.83 -13.01 -15.01
CA SER A 92 -3.86 -14.36 -14.45
C SER A 92 -3.03 -14.44 -13.16
N PRO A 93 -3.69 -14.57 -11.98
CA PRO A 93 -5.13 -14.41 -11.78
C PRO A 93 -5.61 -13.00 -12.13
N LYS A 94 -6.86 -12.88 -12.58
CA LYS A 94 -7.44 -11.57 -12.95
C LYS A 94 -7.56 -10.68 -11.71
N THR A 95 -7.04 -9.47 -11.82
CA THR A 95 -7.26 -8.41 -10.82
C THR A 95 -8.49 -7.62 -11.24
N ASN A 96 -9.47 -7.49 -10.34
CA ASN A 96 -10.64 -6.65 -10.58
C ASN A 96 -10.28 -5.17 -10.42
N LEU A 97 -10.91 -4.30 -11.20
CA LEU A 97 -10.61 -2.87 -11.18
C LEU A 97 -11.15 -2.16 -9.93
N ASP A 98 -12.22 -2.67 -9.31
CA ASP A 98 -12.69 -2.22 -8.00
C ASP A 98 -11.61 -2.33 -6.92
N PHE A 99 -10.81 -3.39 -6.95
CA PHE A 99 -9.63 -3.54 -6.08
C PHE A 99 -8.59 -2.43 -6.32
N VAL A 100 -8.33 -2.08 -7.58
CA VAL A 100 -7.38 -1.02 -7.94
C VAL A 100 -7.88 0.33 -7.44
N ASP A 101 -9.14 0.64 -7.73
CA ASP A 101 -9.78 1.90 -7.36
C ASP A 101 -9.89 2.07 -5.85
N LYS A 102 -10.22 0.98 -5.14
CA LYS A 102 -10.18 0.93 -3.69
C LYS A 102 -8.81 1.32 -3.13
N TRP A 103 -7.74 0.75 -3.68
CA TRP A 103 -6.39 1.04 -3.19
C TRP A 103 -5.92 2.45 -3.55
N ILE A 104 -6.36 3.01 -4.67
CA ILE A 104 -6.13 4.43 -5.00
C ILE A 104 -6.79 5.32 -3.94
N ALA A 105 -8.07 5.07 -3.61
CA ALA A 105 -8.78 5.83 -2.60
C ALA A 105 -8.13 5.72 -1.21
N ILE A 106 -7.78 4.51 -0.77
CA ILE A 106 -7.07 4.28 0.51
C ILE A 106 -5.75 5.04 0.56
N SER A 107 -4.96 4.98 -0.52
CA SER A 107 -3.64 5.61 -0.59
C SER A 107 -3.74 7.12 -0.49
N LEU A 108 -4.61 7.74 -1.28
CA LEU A 108 -4.78 9.20 -1.30
C LEU A 108 -5.31 9.74 0.03
N ASN A 109 -6.24 9.01 0.68
CA ASN A 109 -6.71 9.36 2.03
C ASN A 109 -5.62 9.27 3.11
N ALA A 110 -4.64 8.42 2.92
CA ALA A 110 -3.49 8.31 3.81
C ALA A 110 -2.34 9.28 3.44
N SER A 111 -2.54 10.16 2.45
CA SER A 111 -1.50 11.03 1.86
C SER A 111 -0.31 10.24 1.31
N ILE A 112 -0.59 9.06 0.74
CA ILE A 112 0.40 8.16 0.14
C ILE A 112 0.17 8.16 -1.37
N GLU A 113 1.23 8.29 -2.17
CA GLU A 113 1.17 8.29 -3.64
C GLU A 113 0.85 6.90 -4.19
N PRO A 114 -0.28 6.66 -4.90
CA PRO A 114 -0.54 5.39 -5.56
C PRO A 114 0.14 5.33 -6.93
N PHE A 115 0.59 4.14 -7.32
CA PHE A 115 0.98 3.82 -8.70
C PHE A 115 0.59 2.39 -9.05
N ILE A 116 0.48 2.08 -10.35
CA ILE A 116 0.03 0.77 -10.81
C ILE A 116 1.17 0.02 -11.49
N VAL A 117 1.28 -1.27 -11.17
CA VAL A 117 2.22 -2.20 -11.80
C VAL A 117 1.45 -3.30 -12.51
N PHE A 118 1.36 -3.20 -13.83
CA PHE A 118 0.85 -4.27 -14.69
C PHE A 118 1.94 -5.33 -14.83
N ASN A 119 1.76 -6.43 -14.10
CA ASN A 119 2.76 -7.50 -13.99
C ASN A 119 2.40 -8.70 -14.86
N LYS A 120 3.39 -9.53 -15.15
CA LYS A 120 3.31 -10.77 -15.96
C LYS A 120 3.04 -10.50 -17.44
N ILE A 121 3.63 -9.45 -18.00
CA ILE A 121 3.54 -9.17 -19.44
C ILE A 121 4.14 -10.30 -20.30
N ASP A 122 4.99 -11.15 -19.72
CA ASP A 122 5.63 -12.30 -20.35
C ASP A 122 4.65 -13.41 -20.80
N ILE A 123 3.44 -13.45 -20.23
CA ILE A 123 2.42 -14.46 -20.54
C ILE A 123 1.21 -13.88 -21.27
N LEU A 124 1.30 -12.67 -21.77
CA LEU A 124 0.17 -11.91 -22.32
C LEU A 124 0.52 -11.31 -23.69
N ASN A 125 -0.51 -11.05 -24.50
CA ASN A 125 -0.35 -10.22 -25.69
C ASN A 125 -0.11 -8.77 -25.29
N ASN A 126 0.67 -8.02 -26.07
CA ASN A 126 1.08 -6.63 -25.78
C ASN A 126 -0.07 -5.65 -25.48
N ASP A 127 -1.29 -5.94 -25.97
CA ASP A 127 -2.45 -5.07 -25.77
C ASP A 127 -3.31 -5.43 -24.53
N ALA A 128 -2.91 -6.47 -23.76
CA ALA A 128 -3.74 -7.00 -22.69
C ALA A 128 -4.11 -5.98 -21.60
N PHE A 129 -3.28 -4.96 -21.39
CA PHE A 129 -3.49 -3.92 -20.39
C PHE A 129 -3.77 -2.53 -20.97
N LYS A 130 -3.73 -2.37 -22.30
CA LYS A 130 -3.76 -1.07 -22.98
C LYS A 130 -4.90 -0.17 -22.54
N GLU A 131 -6.14 -0.70 -22.54
CA GLU A 131 -7.31 0.07 -22.13
C GLU A 131 -7.26 0.47 -20.65
N ASN A 132 -6.97 -0.49 -19.76
CA ASN A 132 -6.91 -0.24 -18.34
C ASN A 132 -5.81 0.75 -17.99
N LYS A 133 -4.64 0.59 -18.63
CA LYS A 133 -3.50 1.49 -18.46
C LYS A 133 -3.89 2.93 -18.80
N LYS A 134 -4.50 3.11 -19.98
CA LYS A 134 -4.95 4.44 -20.44
C LYS A 134 -5.93 5.08 -19.45
N VAL A 135 -6.91 4.32 -18.92
CA VAL A 135 -7.89 4.84 -17.93
C VAL A 135 -7.19 5.46 -16.72
N TYR A 136 -6.15 4.82 -16.20
CA TYR A 136 -5.43 5.31 -15.03
C TYR A 136 -4.42 6.41 -15.35
N GLU A 137 -3.78 6.36 -16.51
CA GLU A 137 -2.87 7.42 -16.97
C GLU A 137 -3.63 8.73 -17.25
N ASP A 138 -4.84 8.66 -17.82
CA ASP A 138 -5.71 9.81 -18.10
C ASP A 138 -6.11 10.57 -16.79
N ILE A 139 -6.11 9.89 -15.65
CA ILE A 139 -6.35 10.50 -14.33
C ILE A 139 -5.06 10.81 -13.55
N GLY A 140 -3.90 10.71 -14.20
CA GLY A 140 -2.60 11.08 -13.63
C GLY A 140 -1.94 10.02 -12.75
N ILE A 141 -2.43 8.78 -12.72
CA ILE A 141 -1.79 7.70 -11.98
C ILE A 141 -0.61 7.13 -12.77
N LYS A 142 0.57 7.09 -12.16
CA LYS A 142 1.77 6.50 -12.78
C LYS A 142 1.59 5.00 -12.99
N THR A 143 1.98 4.50 -14.16
CA THR A 143 1.87 3.08 -14.50
C THR A 143 3.20 2.49 -14.96
N PHE A 144 3.39 1.19 -14.72
CA PHE A 144 4.52 0.39 -15.19
C PHE A 144 4.01 -0.94 -15.75
N GLU A 145 4.59 -1.39 -16.86
CA GLU A 145 4.33 -2.71 -17.45
C GLU A 145 5.59 -3.55 -17.34
N ILE A 146 5.54 -4.62 -16.52
CA ILE A 146 6.72 -5.42 -16.18
C ILE A 146 6.48 -6.92 -16.25
N SER A 147 7.56 -7.69 -16.37
CA SER A 147 7.63 -9.08 -15.90
C SER A 147 8.58 -9.17 -14.72
N ALA A 148 8.04 -9.34 -13.52
CA ALA A 148 8.86 -9.55 -12.33
C ALA A 148 9.62 -10.89 -12.40
N LYS A 149 9.11 -11.88 -13.16
CA LYS A 149 9.74 -13.19 -13.35
C LYS A 149 10.94 -13.12 -14.30
N LEU A 150 10.80 -12.42 -15.42
CA LEU A 150 11.83 -12.29 -16.46
C LEU A 150 12.66 -11.02 -16.31
N LEU A 151 12.39 -10.20 -15.30
CA LEU A 151 13.02 -8.90 -15.04
C LEU A 151 12.84 -7.88 -16.18
N THR A 152 11.80 -8.06 -17.01
CA THR A 152 11.52 -7.15 -18.12
C THR A 152 11.00 -5.82 -17.59
N ASN A 153 11.50 -4.70 -18.08
CA ASN A 153 11.15 -3.32 -17.71
C ASN A 153 11.25 -3.01 -16.21
N ILE A 154 12.05 -3.77 -15.45
CA ILE A 154 12.17 -3.61 -13.99
C ILE A 154 13.00 -2.38 -13.60
N ASN A 155 13.89 -1.92 -14.50
CA ASN A 155 14.82 -0.84 -14.18
C ASN A 155 14.10 0.51 -14.01
N ASP A 156 13.14 0.83 -14.88
CA ASP A 156 12.36 2.07 -14.78
C ASP A 156 11.56 2.10 -13.46
N LEU A 157 11.02 0.94 -13.06
CA LEU A 157 10.36 0.81 -11.77
C LEU A 157 11.35 0.99 -10.61
N LYS A 158 12.55 0.39 -10.67
CA LYS A 158 13.58 0.55 -9.63
C LYS A 158 14.00 2.01 -9.50
N GLU A 159 14.22 2.72 -10.62
CA GLU A 159 14.56 4.14 -10.61
C GLU A 159 13.46 4.99 -9.94
N TYR A 160 12.21 4.73 -10.27
CA TYR A 160 11.07 5.42 -9.64
C TYR A 160 10.99 5.18 -8.13
N LEU A 161 11.45 4.03 -7.63
CA LEU A 161 11.40 3.65 -6.22
C LEU A 161 12.59 4.19 -5.40
N LEU A 162 13.62 4.78 -6.02
CA LEU A 162 14.77 5.32 -5.30
C LEU A 162 14.34 6.36 -4.26
N LYS A 163 14.92 6.26 -3.06
CA LYS A 163 14.65 7.12 -1.89
C LYS A 163 13.20 7.11 -1.40
N LYS A 164 12.42 6.10 -1.80
CA LYS A 164 11.02 5.92 -1.38
C LYS A 164 10.87 4.70 -0.48
N THR A 165 9.91 4.80 0.43
CA THR A 165 9.41 3.66 1.21
C THR A 165 8.13 3.17 0.54
N THR A 166 8.18 2.01 -0.09
CA THR A 166 7.10 1.47 -0.92
C THR A 166 6.46 0.25 -0.29
N MET A 167 5.14 0.17 -0.36
CA MET A 167 4.40 -1.05 -0.07
C MET A 167 3.72 -1.57 -1.34
N PHE A 168 3.91 -2.86 -1.66
CA PHE A 168 3.20 -3.49 -2.76
C PHE A 168 1.92 -4.18 -2.28
N VAL A 169 0.82 -3.90 -2.98
CA VAL A 169 -0.48 -4.53 -2.76
C VAL A 169 -0.95 -5.25 -4.01
N GLY A 170 -1.82 -6.23 -3.86
CA GLY A 170 -2.33 -7.01 -4.99
C GLY A 170 -2.95 -8.33 -4.52
N THR A 171 -3.77 -8.93 -5.36
CA THR A 171 -4.43 -10.22 -5.10
C THR A 171 -3.41 -11.35 -4.91
N SER A 172 -3.86 -12.48 -4.36
CA SER A 172 -3.00 -13.67 -4.27
C SER A 172 -2.56 -14.10 -5.66
N GLY A 173 -1.27 -14.43 -5.80
CA GLY A 173 -0.70 -14.82 -7.09
C GLY A 173 -0.40 -13.66 -8.05
N SER A 174 -0.61 -12.39 -7.69
CA SER A 174 -0.25 -11.25 -8.55
C SER A 174 1.27 -11.05 -8.75
N GLY A 175 2.11 -11.76 -7.97
CA GLY A 175 3.55 -11.69 -8.12
C GLY A 175 4.25 -10.73 -7.16
N LYS A 176 3.60 -10.28 -6.07
CA LYS A 176 4.21 -9.40 -5.05
C LYS A 176 5.56 -9.91 -4.54
N SER A 177 5.62 -11.13 -4.03
CA SER A 177 6.86 -11.71 -3.49
C SER A 177 7.94 -11.87 -4.56
N THR A 178 7.55 -12.19 -5.80
CA THR A 178 8.49 -12.27 -6.94
C THR A 178 9.06 -10.89 -7.24
N LEU A 179 8.21 -9.85 -7.29
CA LEU A 179 8.62 -8.48 -7.53
C LEU A 179 9.52 -7.96 -6.40
N THR A 180 9.13 -8.16 -5.14
CA THR A 180 9.93 -7.75 -3.99
C THR A 180 11.30 -8.45 -4.01
N SER A 181 11.35 -9.75 -4.32
CA SER A 181 12.61 -10.48 -4.47
C SER A 181 13.47 -9.94 -5.62
N ALA A 182 12.86 -9.60 -6.77
CA ALA A 182 13.56 -9.05 -7.93
C ALA A 182 14.15 -7.66 -7.67
N ILE A 183 13.49 -6.86 -6.83
CA ILE A 183 13.96 -5.52 -6.45
C ILE A 183 15.04 -5.60 -5.37
N THR A 184 14.81 -6.39 -4.32
CA THR A 184 15.69 -6.44 -3.14
C THR A 184 16.91 -7.35 -3.32
N GLY A 185 16.91 -8.24 -4.31
CA GLY A 185 17.89 -9.31 -4.45
C GLY A 185 17.78 -10.40 -3.36
N LYS A 186 16.85 -10.28 -2.41
CA LYS A 186 16.63 -11.25 -1.33
C LYS A 186 15.52 -12.23 -1.73
N LYS A 187 15.73 -13.52 -1.49
CA LYS A 187 14.70 -14.54 -1.73
C LYS A 187 13.57 -14.43 -0.71
N ILE A 188 12.47 -13.81 -1.11
CA ILE A 188 11.27 -13.68 -0.27
C ILE A 188 10.35 -14.85 -0.60
N LEU A 189 10.17 -15.77 0.36
CA LEU A 189 9.29 -16.92 0.20
C LEU A 189 7.83 -16.47 0.18
N SER A 190 7.13 -16.79 -0.92
CA SER A 190 5.69 -16.56 -0.97
C SER A 190 4.99 -17.51 0.00
N ARG A 191 4.17 -16.97 0.92
CA ARG A 191 3.43 -17.74 1.94
C ARG A 191 2.39 -18.74 1.40
N ALA A 192 2.15 -18.79 0.11
CA ALA A 192 1.28 -19.80 -0.49
C ALA A 192 1.82 -21.24 -0.33
N LEU A 193 3.13 -21.41 -0.12
CA LEU A 193 3.77 -22.71 0.02
C LEU A 193 3.85 -23.23 1.48
N SER A 194 3.53 -22.42 2.48
CA SER A 194 3.68 -22.79 3.90
C SER A 194 2.44 -23.44 4.54
N LYS A 195 1.40 -23.78 3.77
CA LYS A 195 0.20 -24.44 4.30
C LYS A 195 0.43 -25.87 4.81
N ASN A 196 1.61 -26.45 4.58
CA ASN A 196 1.91 -27.84 4.96
C ASN A 196 2.82 -28.01 6.20
N GLN A 197 3.18 -26.92 6.89
CA GLN A 197 3.88 -27.05 8.16
C GLN A 197 3.07 -26.32 9.23
N GLY A 198 2.47 -27.10 10.12
CA GLY A 198 1.61 -26.67 11.24
C GLY A 198 2.31 -25.83 12.32
N VAL A 199 3.09 -24.84 11.92
CA VAL A 199 3.66 -23.83 12.79
C VAL A 199 2.82 -22.59 12.62
N HIS A 200 2.16 -22.14 13.68
CA HIS A 200 1.55 -20.82 13.79
C HIS A 200 2.63 -19.73 13.67
N THR A 201 3.12 -19.48 12.45
CA THR A 201 4.01 -18.35 12.19
C THR A 201 3.18 -17.09 12.22
N THR A 202 3.21 -16.39 13.35
CA THR A 202 2.74 -15.02 13.49
C THR A 202 3.41 -14.23 12.36
N SER A 203 2.59 -13.73 11.46
CA SER A 203 3.07 -13.07 10.25
C SER A 203 3.60 -11.68 10.60
N VAL A 204 4.91 -11.56 10.68
CA VAL A 204 5.61 -10.31 10.97
C VAL A 204 5.61 -9.41 9.75
N SER A 205 5.32 -8.13 9.96
CA SER A 205 5.54 -7.09 8.95
C SER A 205 7.01 -6.72 8.93
N THR A 206 7.62 -6.68 7.75
CA THR A 206 9.05 -6.45 7.57
C THR A 206 9.31 -5.34 6.56
N LEU A 207 10.26 -4.47 6.87
CA LEU A 207 10.80 -3.46 5.98
C LEU A 207 12.18 -3.92 5.48
N TYR A 208 12.33 -4.02 4.19
CA TYR A 208 13.57 -4.40 3.51
C TYR A 208 14.27 -3.14 2.99
N ASN A 209 15.52 -2.95 3.37
CA ASN A 209 16.40 -1.94 2.76
C ASN A 209 17.14 -2.55 1.58
N ALA A 210 17.09 -1.92 0.41
CA ALA A 210 17.78 -2.36 -0.81
C ALA A 210 18.13 -1.16 -1.69
N ASN A 211 19.44 -0.88 -1.90
CA ASN A 211 19.93 0.12 -2.87
C ASN A 211 19.16 1.46 -2.83
N ASP A 212 19.15 2.14 -1.68
CA ASP A 212 18.44 3.40 -1.44
C ASP A 212 16.90 3.31 -1.61
N MET A 213 16.34 2.13 -1.63
CA MET A 213 14.90 1.88 -1.63
C MET A 213 14.50 1.15 -0.34
N GLN A 214 13.28 1.38 0.11
CA GLN A 214 12.69 0.65 1.21
C GLN A 214 11.40 -0.03 0.75
N LEU A 215 11.25 -1.32 1.04
CA LEU A 215 10.07 -2.08 0.69
C LEU A 215 9.44 -2.68 1.95
N ILE A 216 8.16 -2.41 2.17
CA ILE A 216 7.39 -3.00 3.27
C ILE A 216 6.59 -4.19 2.75
N ASP A 217 6.81 -5.36 3.33
CA ASP A 217 5.93 -6.53 3.20
C ASP A 217 5.13 -6.72 4.49
N SER A 218 3.82 -6.55 4.39
CA SER A 218 2.92 -6.72 5.53
C SER A 218 1.78 -7.68 5.16
N PRO A 219 1.64 -8.79 5.89
CA PRO A 219 0.57 -9.77 5.65
C PRO A 219 -0.83 -9.21 5.95
N GLY A 220 -0.93 -8.21 6.82
CA GLY A 220 -2.19 -7.57 7.19
C GLY A 220 -2.85 -6.72 6.10
N VAL A 221 -2.12 -6.46 5.01
CA VAL A 221 -2.56 -5.59 3.90
C VAL A 221 -3.65 -6.24 3.03
N ARG A 222 -3.76 -7.57 3.00
CA ARG A 222 -4.69 -8.27 2.10
C ARG A 222 -6.16 -7.97 2.39
N ASP A 223 -6.48 -7.74 3.65
CA ASP A 223 -7.86 -7.62 4.14
C ASP A 223 -8.20 -6.19 4.59
N ILE A 224 -7.56 -5.18 3.99
CA ILE A 224 -7.91 -3.79 4.29
C ILE A 224 -9.23 -3.47 3.60
N GLY A 225 -10.26 -3.23 4.42
CA GLY A 225 -11.55 -2.73 3.99
C GLY A 225 -11.54 -1.21 3.78
N ILE A 226 -12.59 -0.73 3.12
CA ILE A 226 -12.84 0.70 2.89
C ILE A 226 -13.95 1.23 3.79
N ASP A 227 -14.55 0.37 4.62
CA ASP A 227 -15.76 0.63 5.45
C ASP A 227 -15.60 1.81 6.42
N HIS A 228 -14.37 2.27 6.63
CA HIS A 228 -14.06 3.41 7.48
C HIS A 228 -13.98 4.74 6.72
N LEU A 229 -14.09 4.71 5.39
CA LEU A 229 -14.08 5.89 4.55
C LEU A 229 -15.52 6.31 4.22
N SER A 230 -15.81 7.58 4.36
CA SER A 230 -17.04 8.20 3.87
C SER A 230 -17.00 8.33 2.34
N SER A 231 -18.14 8.54 1.69
CA SER A 231 -18.21 8.80 0.25
C SER A 231 -17.35 10.02 -0.15
N ASN A 232 -17.25 11.04 0.71
CA ASN A 232 -16.38 12.20 0.50
C ASN A 232 -14.88 11.88 0.58
N GLU A 233 -14.51 10.83 1.29
CA GLU A 233 -13.12 10.33 1.32
C GLU A 233 -12.86 9.40 0.15
N ILE A 234 -13.83 8.57 -0.23
CA ILE A 234 -13.71 7.65 -1.38
C ILE A 234 -13.53 8.42 -2.68
N ILE A 235 -14.24 9.56 -2.87
CA ILE A 235 -14.17 10.37 -4.09
C ILE A 235 -12.76 10.91 -4.38
N LEU A 236 -11.88 11.00 -3.37
CA LEU A 236 -10.47 11.38 -3.58
C LEU A 236 -9.74 10.41 -4.52
N GLY A 237 -10.17 9.13 -4.56
CA GLY A 237 -9.67 8.14 -5.50
C GLY A 237 -10.22 8.27 -6.92
N PHE A 238 -11.14 9.22 -7.15
CA PHE A 238 -11.89 9.40 -8.39
C PHE A 238 -11.88 10.87 -8.80
N SER A 239 -10.68 11.38 -9.13
CA SER A 239 -10.46 12.80 -9.43
C SER A 239 -11.35 13.32 -10.56
N GLU A 240 -11.62 12.49 -11.57
CA GLU A 240 -12.53 12.79 -12.65
C GLU A 240 -13.97 12.98 -12.17
N ILE A 241 -14.44 12.12 -11.25
CA ILE A 241 -15.78 12.24 -10.65
C ILE A 241 -15.84 13.48 -9.75
N MET A 242 -14.83 13.69 -8.93
CA MET A 242 -14.73 14.87 -8.06
C MET A 242 -14.80 16.18 -8.87
N ASN A 243 -14.13 16.24 -10.01
CA ASN A 243 -14.15 17.44 -10.88
C ASN A 243 -15.55 17.72 -11.45
N PHE A 244 -16.31 16.71 -11.83
CA PHE A 244 -17.68 16.90 -12.32
C PHE A 244 -18.68 17.12 -11.19
N SER A 245 -18.47 16.55 -10.00
CA SER A 245 -19.40 16.65 -8.87
C SER A 245 -19.65 18.09 -8.42
N THR A 246 -18.67 18.98 -8.59
CA THR A 246 -18.80 20.41 -8.27
C THR A 246 -19.83 21.15 -9.14
N ARG A 247 -20.29 20.53 -10.23
CA ARG A 247 -21.25 21.10 -11.18
C ARG A 247 -22.66 20.49 -11.06
N CYS A 248 -22.90 19.63 -10.08
CA CYS A 248 -24.22 19.05 -9.82
C CYS A 248 -25.20 20.11 -9.35
N ALA A 249 -26.46 19.95 -9.70
CA ALA A 249 -27.53 20.87 -9.30
C ALA A 249 -27.71 20.94 -7.78
N TYR A 250 -27.38 19.88 -7.06
CA TYR A 250 -27.53 19.77 -5.61
C TYR A 250 -26.22 19.49 -4.89
N PRO A 251 -25.92 20.18 -3.76
CA PRO A 251 -24.68 19.99 -3.00
C PRO A 251 -24.50 18.58 -2.40
N LYS A 252 -25.60 17.86 -2.20
CA LYS A 252 -25.62 16.49 -1.64
C LYS A 252 -26.05 15.46 -2.69
N CYS A 253 -25.65 15.67 -3.93
CA CYS A 253 -25.93 14.73 -5.01
C CYS A 253 -25.33 13.37 -4.72
N SER A 254 -26.11 12.30 -4.80
CA SER A 254 -25.64 10.91 -4.61
C SER A 254 -24.90 10.39 -5.86
N HIS A 255 -25.10 11.06 -7.00
CA HIS A 255 -24.61 10.67 -8.32
C HIS A 255 -25.21 9.35 -8.85
N GLU A 256 -26.28 8.83 -8.25
CA GLU A 256 -26.95 7.60 -8.70
C GLU A 256 -28.14 7.89 -9.63
N ASN A 257 -29.11 8.66 -9.14
CA ASN A 257 -30.36 8.95 -9.85
C ASN A 257 -30.83 10.41 -9.72
N ASP A 258 -29.95 11.30 -9.27
CA ASP A 258 -30.30 12.70 -9.04
C ASP A 258 -30.51 13.46 -10.36
N GLU A 259 -31.63 14.17 -10.48
CA GLU A 259 -31.90 15.05 -11.62
C GLU A 259 -30.87 16.18 -11.65
N GLY A 260 -30.33 16.49 -12.85
CA GLY A 260 -29.28 17.50 -12.99
C GLY A 260 -27.90 17.09 -12.47
N CYS A 261 -27.65 15.79 -12.33
CA CYS A 261 -26.35 15.27 -11.93
C CYS A 261 -25.32 15.41 -13.05
N ALA A 262 -24.30 16.24 -12.84
CA ALA A 262 -23.23 16.46 -13.80
C ALA A 262 -22.33 15.23 -13.98
N VAL A 263 -22.19 14.38 -12.97
CA VAL A 263 -21.42 13.13 -13.04
C VAL A 263 -22.10 12.14 -13.98
N ILE A 264 -23.42 11.91 -13.82
CA ILE A 264 -24.19 11.01 -14.72
C ILE A 264 -24.11 11.51 -16.16
N ASN A 265 -24.32 12.82 -16.39
CA ASN A 265 -24.17 13.42 -17.71
C ASN A 265 -22.77 13.21 -18.30
N ALA A 266 -21.72 13.33 -17.48
CA ALA A 266 -20.36 13.12 -17.93
C ALA A 266 -20.10 11.65 -18.31
N VAL A 267 -20.67 10.69 -17.59
CA VAL A 267 -20.61 9.26 -17.94
C VAL A 267 -21.30 9.00 -19.29
N GLN A 268 -22.51 9.52 -19.47
CA GLN A 268 -23.28 9.36 -20.73
C GLN A 268 -22.57 9.94 -21.94
N ASN A 269 -21.85 11.05 -21.76
CA ASN A 269 -21.10 11.72 -22.82
C ASN A 269 -19.64 11.23 -22.94
N GLY A 270 -19.24 10.18 -22.21
CA GLY A 270 -17.90 9.58 -22.28
C GLY A 270 -16.78 10.40 -21.60
N GLY A 271 -17.12 11.46 -20.85
CA GLY A 271 -16.19 12.26 -20.06
C GLY A 271 -15.68 11.55 -18.80
N ILE A 272 -16.43 10.57 -18.31
CA ILE A 272 -16.06 9.63 -17.27
C ILE A 272 -16.22 8.22 -17.77
N LYS A 273 -15.22 7.36 -17.55
CA LYS A 273 -15.34 5.95 -17.91
C LYS A 273 -16.39 5.25 -17.04
N GLU A 274 -17.32 4.53 -17.67
CA GLU A 274 -18.39 3.82 -16.99
C GLU A 274 -17.87 2.84 -15.92
N SER A 275 -16.76 2.14 -16.19
CA SER A 275 -16.14 1.24 -15.22
C SER A 275 -15.70 1.96 -13.93
N ARG A 276 -15.16 3.15 -14.04
CA ARG A 276 -14.74 3.98 -12.90
C ARG A 276 -15.94 4.50 -12.12
N TYR A 277 -16.98 4.96 -12.84
CA TYR A 277 -18.22 5.38 -12.20
C TYR A 277 -18.88 4.23 -11.43
N ASN A 278 -19.02 3.06 -12.04
CA ASN A 278 -19.61 1.90 -11.39
C ASN A 278 -18.82 1.46 -10.15
N ASN A 279 -17.49 1.51 -10.21
CA ASN A 279 -16.64 1.22 -9.05
C ASN A 279 -16.81 2.28 -7.94
N PHE A 280 -16.92 3.55 -8.28
CA PHE A 280 -17.18 4.61 -7.31
C PHE A 280 -18.50 4.38 -6.57
N ILE A 281 -19.58 4.14 -7.29
CA ILE A 281 -20.90 3.84 -6.69
C ILE A 281 -20.82 2.61 -5.79
N PHE A 282 -20.22 1.50 -6.29
CA PHE A 282 -20.03 0.28 -5.53
C PHE A 282 -19.27 0.50 -4.21
N LEU A 283 -18.14 1.21 -4.27
CA LEU A 283 -17.32 1.47 -3.09
C LEU A 283 -17.99 2.46 -2.12
N SER A 284 -18.75 3.42 -2.63
CA SER A 284 -19.46 4.42 -1.81
C SER A 284 -20.64 3.83 -1.03
N GLN A 285 -21.22 2.73 -1.50
CA GLN A 285 -22.30 2.02 -0.83
C GLN A 285 -21.81 1.12 0.32
N GLY A 286 -20.50 0.97 0.53
CA GLY A 286 -19.91 0.19 1.63
C GLY A 286 -20.19 -1.32 1.57
N LYS A 287 -20.36 -1.86 0.36
CA LYS A 287 -20.63 -3.29 0.12
C LYS A 287 -19.38 -4.09 -0.22
#